data_a3ced38d103f921e76fabc45f6ffe6d7
#
_entry.id   a3ced38d103f921e76fabc45f6ffe6d7
#
_cell.length_a   1.000
_cell.length_b   1.000
_cell.length_c   1.000
_cell.angle_alpha   90.00
_cell.angle_beta   90.00
_cell.angle_gamma   90.00
#
_symmetry.space_group_name_H-M   'P 1'
#
loop_
_entity.id
_entity.type
_entity.pdbx_description
1 polymer ?
#
loop_
_entity_poly.entity_id
_entity_poly.type
_entity_poly.pdbx_seq_one_letter_code
_entity_poly.pdbx_strand_id
1 'polypeptide(L)'
;MEIGKKLKEARLMCSMTQESVAEKLNVSRQTISNWETEKFYPDILYVLQLSDLYQVSLDELLKGDESMIQHLEDSTNTVKSNRKILLAFLCNICLLFLFFIFIIPISKSYLLTLLAVTLVISTTGYILV
;
A
#
# COMPACT_ATOMS: atom_id res chain seq x y z
N MET A 1 -4.87 -16.22 -18.78
CA MET A 1 -6.17 -16.54 -18.13
C MET A 1 -6.20 -15.70 -16.87
N GLU A 2 -7.19 -14.88 -16.75
CA GLU A 2 -7.26 -13.83 -15.72
C GLU A 2 -7.65 -14.41 -14.36
N ILE A 3 -7.15 -13.85 -13.28
CA ILE A 3 -7.30 -14.38 -11.91
C ILE A 3 -8.77 -14.56 -11.51
N GLY A 4 -9.67 -13.65 -11.93
CA GLY A 4 -11.08 -13.74 -11.58
C GLY A 4 -11.76 -15.01 -12.04
N LYS A 5 -11.44 -15.49 -13.24
CA LYS A 5 -11.94 -16.76 -13.77
C LYS A 5 -11.40 -17.95 -12.97
N LYS A 6 -10.11 -17.93 -12.64
CA LYS A 6 -9.48 -18.98 -11.84
C LYS A 6 -10.06 -19.07 -10.44
N LEU A 7 -10.28 -17.90 -9.78
CA LEU A 7 -10.94 -17.85 -8.48
C LEU A 7 -12.34 -18.44 -8.52
N LYS A 8 -13.12 -18.10 -9.56
CA LYS A 8 -14.46 -18.66 -9.75
C LYS A 8 -14.43 -20.17 -9.99
N GLU A 9 -13.53 -20.66 -10.84
CA GLU A 9 -13.36 -22.09 -11.12
C GLU A 9 -12.95 -22.86 -9.86
N ALA A 10 -11.94 -22.37 -9.12
CA ALA A 10 -11.49 -23.00 -7.88
C ALA A 10 -12.61 -23.05 -6.83
N ARG A 11 -13.39 -21.97 -6.68
CA ARG A 11 -14.56 -21.96 -5.80
C ARG A 11 -15.59 -23.04 -6.18
N LEU A 12 -15.88 -23.15 -7.47
CA LEU A 12 -16.85 -24.13 -7.97
C LEU A 12 -16.36 -25.56 -7.78
N MET A 13 -15.06 -25.82 -7.96
CA MET A 13 -14.46 -27.12 -7.68
C MET A 13 -14.59 -27.51 -6.21
N CYS A 14 -14.51 -26.53 -5.31
CA CYS A 14 -14.76 -26.73 -3.88
C CYS A 14 -16.24 -26.77 -3.50
N SER A 15 -17.17 -26.73 -4.47
CA SER A 15 -18.63 -26.70 -4.25
C SER A 15 -19.08 -25.57 -3.32
N MET A 16 -18.36 -24.43 -3.31
CA MET A 16 -18.68 -23.29 -2.46
C MET A 16 -19.50 -22.23 -3.21
N THR A 17 -20.39 -21.55 -2.48
CA THR A 17 -21.10 -20.36 -2.98
C THR A 17 -20.28 -19.11 -2.74
N GLN A 18 -20.54 -18.02 -3.47
CA GLN A 18 -19.93 -16.71 -3.19
C GLN A 18 -20.21 -16.23 -1.76
N GLU A 19 -21.39 -16.51 -1.22
CA GLU A 19 -21.81 -16.22 0.13
C GLU A 19 -20.92 -16.94 1.17
N SER A 20 -20.78 -18.27 1.00
CA SER A 20 -19.96 -19.10 1.88
C SER A 20 -18.48 -18.67 1.93
N VAL A 21 -17.93 -18.25 0.78
CA VAL A 21 -16.55 -17.73 0.73
C VAL A 21 -16.47 -16.37 1.41
N ALA A 22 -17.46 -15.50 1.18
CA ALA A 22 -17.51 -14.17 1.78
C ALA A 22 -17.54 -14.24 3.32
N GLU A 23 -18.35 -15.15 3.89
CA GLU A 23 -18.40 -15.41 5.33
C GLU A 23 -17.04 -15.87 5.88
N LYS A 24 -16.37 -16.82 5.18
CA LYS A 24 -15.07 -17.36 5.62
C LYS A 24 -13.95 -16.30 5.61
N LEU A 25 -14.00 -15.37 4.66
CA LEU A 25 -13.02 -14.29 4.51
C LEU A 25 -13.42 -13.00 5.24
N ASN A 26 -14.60 -12.98 5.88
CA ASN A 26 -15.15 -11.80 6.55
C ASN A 26 -15.25 -10.58 5.62
N VAL A 27 -15.73 -10.80 4.39
CA VAL A 27 -15.98 -9.76 3.38
C VAL A 27 -17.43 -9.84 2.88
N SER A 28 -17.86 -8.85 2.09
CA SER A 28 -19.19 -8.92 1.48
C SER A 28 -19.23 -9.91 0.31
N ARG A 29 -20.39 -10.53 0.06
CA ARG A 29 -20.62 -11.32 -1.16
C ARG A 29 -20.31 -10.52 -2.43
N GLN A 30 -20.62 -9.21 -2.42
CA GLN A 30 -20.34 -8.31 -3.55
C GLN A 30 -18.83 -8.19 -3.82
N THR A 31 -18.00 -8.22 -2.77
CA THR A 31 -16.54 -8.23 -2.90
C THR A 31 -16.05 -9.45 -3.67
N ILE A 32 -16.54 -10.64 -3.30
CA ILE A 32 -16.21 -11.88 -4.01
C ILE A 32 -16.67 -11.81 -5.48
N SER A 33 -17.88 -11.33 -5.74
CA SER A 33 -18.40 -11.14 -7.10
C SER A 33 -17.54 -10.17 -7.91
N ASN A 34 -17.05 -9.09 -7.31
CA ASN A 34 -16.19 -8.12 -7.98
C ASN A 34 -14.82 -8.72 -8.32
N TRP A 35 -14.25 -9.55 -7.46
CA TRP A 35 -12.99 -10.26 -7.75
C TRP A 35 -13.16 -11.27 -8.89
N GLU A 36 -14.22 -12.07 -8.88
CA GLU A 36 -14.50 -13.06 -9.93
C GLU A 36 -14.86 -12.43 -11.30
N THR A 37 -15.36 -11.18 -11.29
CA THR A 37 -15.68 -10.40 -12.51
C THR A 37 -14.61 -9.38 -12.88
N GLU A 38 -13.48 -9.36 -12.14
CA GLU A 38 -12.31 -8.51 -12.39
C GLU A 38 -12.59 -7.01 -12.38
N LYS A 39 -13.65 -6.60 -11.67
CA LYS A 39 -13.91 -5.18 -11.41
C LYS A 39 -12.88 -4.58 -10.45
N PHE A 40 -12.42 -5.38 -9.50
CA PHE A 40 -11.35 -5.07 -8.55
C PHE A 40 -10.51 -6.32 -8.33
N TYR A 41 -9.22 -6.13 -8.07
CA TYR A 41 -8.34 -7.22 -7.68
C TYR A 41 -8.36 -7.42 -6.17
N PRO A 42 -8.27 -8.67 -5.67
CA PRO A 42 -8.04 -8.93 -4.25
C PRO A 42 -6.63 -8.48 -3.84
N ASP A 43 -6.48 -8.04 -2.60
CA ASP A 43 -5.16 -7.81 -1.99
C ASP A 43 -4.43 -9.14 -1.80
N ILE A 44 -3.10 -9.11 -1.72
CA ILE A 44 -2.25 -10.29 -1.57
C ILE A 44 -2.67 -11.15 -0.38
N LEU A 45 -3.11 -10.56 0.72
CA LEU A 45 -3.59 -11.29 1.89
C LEU A 45 -4.83 -12.14 1.56
N TYR A 46 -5.75 -11.58 0.78
CA TYR A 46 -6.95 -12.34 0.34
C TYR A 46 -6.60 -13.40 -0.70
N VAL A 47 -5.63 -13.15 -1.58
CA VAL A 47 -5.17 -14.16 -2.55
C VAL A 47 -4.56 -15.36 -1.82
N LEU A 48 -3.76 -15.13 -0.77
CA LEU A 48 -3.22 -16.19 0.09
C LEU A 48 -4.33 -16.96 0.80
N GLN A 49 -5.30 -16.28 1.40
CA GLN A 49 -6.42 -16.93 2.07
C GLN A 49 -7.31 -17.73 1.11
N LEU A 50 -7.51 -17.23 -0.12
CA LEU A 50 -8.25 -17.93 -1.17
C LEU A 50 -7.49 -19.15 -1.67
N SER A 51 -6.16 -19.05 -1.84
CA SER A 51 -5.28 -20.17 -2.17
C SER A 51 -5.42 -21.30 -1.15
N ASP A 52 -5.33 -20.97 0.14
CA ASP A 52 -5.50 -21.92 1.24
C ASP A 52 -6.93 -22.51 1.28
N LEU A 53 -7.95 -21.67 1.13
CA LEU A 53 -9.34 -22.06 1.18
C LEU A 53 -9.73 -23.03 0.04
N TYR A 54 -9.21 -22.77 -1.15
CA TYR A 54 -9.51 -23.58 -2.35
C TYR A 54 -8.52 -24.73 -2.55
N GLN A 55 -7.47 -24.82 -1.73
CA GLN A 55 -6.40 -25.82 -1.87
C GLN A 55 -5.71 -25.76 -3.25
N VAL A 56 -5.58 -24.57 -3.79
CA VAL A 56 -4.93 -24.27 -5.07
C VAL A 56 -3.65 -23.50 -4.80
N SER A 57 -2.56 -23.83 -5.49
CA SER A 57 -1.29 -23.10 -5.26
C SER A 57 -1.38 -21.65 -5.70
N LEU A 58 -0.66 -20.77 -4.98
CA LEU A 58 -0.57 -19.36 -5.33
C LEU A 58 -0.02 -19.16 -6.75
N ASP A 59 0.98 -19.97 -7.15
CA ASP A 59 1.57 -19.95 -8.49
C ASP A 59 0.51 -20.24 -9.56
N GLU A 60 -0.37 -21.22 -9.32
CA GLU A 60 -1.45 -21.57 -10.24
C GLU A 60 -2.49 -20.45 -10.38
N LEU A 61 -2.81 -19.76 -9.29
CA LEU A 61 -3.71 -18.61 -9.32
C LEU A 61 -3.12 -17.43 -10.08
N LEU A 62 -1.83 -17.13 -9.87
CA LEU A 62 -1.18 -15.94 -10.42
C LEU A 62 -0.56 -16.14 -11.81
N LYS A 63 -0.29 -17.38 -12.21
CA LYS A 63 0.40 -17.69 -13.46
C LYS A 63 -0.36 -17.18 -14.68
N GLY A 64 0.30 -16.31 -15.44
CA GLY A 64 -0.25 -15.75 -16.69
C GLY A 64 -1.19 -14.57 -16.49
N ASP A 65 -1.24 -13.99 -15.29
CA ASP A 65 -1.96 -12.73 -15.02
C ASP A 65 -0.96 -11.63 -14.65
N GLU A 66 -0.36 -11.02 -15.68
CA GLU A 66 0.60 -9.92 -15.51
C GLU A 66 -0.03 -8.69 -14.84
N SER A 67 -1.32 -8.46 -15.09
CA SER A 67 -2.06 -7.33 -14.52
C SER A 67 -2.17 -7.46 -12.99
N MET A 68 -2.44 -8.67 -12.50
CA MET A 68 -2.49 -8.94 -11.06
C MET A 68 -1.12 -8.83 -10.41
N ILE A 69 -0.07 -9.34 -11.06
CA ILE A 69 1.31 -9.24 -10.55
C ILE A 69 1.70 -7.77 -10.45
N GLN A 70 1.43 -6.96 -11.47
CA GLN A 70 1.71 -5.52 -11.46
C GLN A 70 0.92 -4.80 -10.35
N HIS A 71 -0.35 -5.13 -10.15
CA HIS A 71 -1.16 -4.57 -9.07
C HIS A 71 -0.56 -4.88 -7.68
N LEU A 72 -0.08 -6.09 -7.46
CA LEU A 72 0.58 -6.49 -6.21
C LEU A 72 1.92 -5.76 -6.02
N GLU A 73 2.70 -5.58 -7.07
CA GLU A 73 3.95 -4.80 -7.03
C GLU A 73 3.70 -3.33 -6.71
N ASP A 74 2.70 -2.71 -7.33
CA ASP A 74 2.35 -1.31 -7.11
C ASP A 74 1.87 -1.09 -5.68
N SER A 75 1.04 -1.98 -5.13
CA SER A 75 0.58 -1.91 -3.75
C SER A 75 1.75 -2.01 -2.75
N THR A 76 2.73 -2.87 -3.03
CA THR A 76 3.95 -3.03 -2.21
C THR A 76 4.87 -1.81 -2.32
N ASN A 77 5.01 -1.22 -3.50
CA ASN A 77 5.84 -0.04 -3.74
C ASN A 77 5.29 1.21 -3.05
N THR A 78 3.98 1.37 -3.00
CA THR A 78 3.32 2.48 -2.27
C THR A 78 3.68 2.46 -0.78
N VAL A 79 3.71 1.30 -0.15
CA VAL A 79 4.12 1.15 1.26
C VAL A 79 5.59 1.52 1.47
N LYS A 80 6.49 1.09 0.56
CA LYS A 80 7.92 1.45 0.61
C LYS A 80 8.16 2.93 0.42
N SER A 81 7.41 3.59 -0.48
CA SER A 81 7.49 5.03 -0.73
C SER A 81 7.08 5.82 0.51
N ASN A 82 5.96 5.49 1.14
CA ASN A 82 5.48 6.15 2.36
C ASN A 82 6.48 6.04 3.52
N ARG A 83 7.18 4.92 3.64
CA ARG A 83 8.21 4.73 4.66
C ARG A 83 9.44 5.62 4.43
N LYS A 84 9.86 5.80 3.18
CA LYS A 84 10.97 6.72 2.84
C LYS A 84 10.60 8.17 3.13
N ILE A 85 9.38 8.57 2.82
CA ILE A 85 8.83 9.91 3.12
C ILE A 85 8.83 10.16 4.63
N LEU A 86 8.34 9.20 5.42
CA LEU A 86 8.33 9.31 6.88
C LEU A 86 9.74 9.46 7.46
N LEU A 87 10.71 8.69 6.98
CA LEU A 87 12.11 8.78 7.42
C LEU A 87 12.74 10.14 7.06
N ALA A 88 12.45 10.67 5.87
CA ALA A 88 12.93 11.99 5.46
C ALA A 88 12.32 13.11 6.33
N PHE A 89 11.04 12.99 6.72
CA PHE A 89 10.39 13.91 7.66
C PHE A 89 11.04 13.90 9.05
N LEU A 90 11.29 12.70 9.58
CA LEU A 90 11.96 12.54 10.88
C LEU A 90 13.38 13.10 10.87
N CYS A 91 14.14 12.89 9.80
CA CYS A 91 15.49 13.45 9.64
C CYS A 91 15.46 14.98 9.57
N ASN A 92 14.50 15.57 8.87
CA ASN A 92 14.32 17.02 8.78
C ASN A 92 13.97 17.66 10.15
N ILE A 93 13.08 17.02 10.91
CA ILE A 93 12.73 17.45 12.27
C ILE A 93 13.96 17.37 13.20
N CYS A 94 14.76 16.35 13.09
CA CYS A 94 15.98 16.19 13.91
C CYS A 94 17.02 17.28 13.59
N LEU A 95 17.22 17.62 12.33
CA LEU A 95 18.08 18.70 11.88
C LEU A 95 17.59 20.07 12.38
N LEU A 96 16.29 20.33 12.34
CA LEU A 96 15.70 21.57 12.87
C LEU A 96 15.90 21.67 14.39
N PHE A 97 15.82 20.56 15.10
CA PHE A 97 16.04 20.53 16.56
C PHE A 97 17.50 20.82 16.93
N LEU A 98 18.45 20.24 16.19
CA LEU A 98 19.87 20.51 16.35
C LEU A 98 20.21 21.97 16.03
N PHE A 99 19.65 22.51 14.97
CA PHE A 99 19.79 23.91 14.58
C PHE A 99 19.26 24.85 15.68
N PHE A 100 18.14 24.52 16.29
CA PHE A 100 17.53 25.29 17.38
C PHE A 100 18.43 25.32 18.63
N ILE A 101 19.03 24.19 19.00
CA ILE A 101 19.95 24.06 20.14
C ILE A 101 21.23 24.89 19.91
N PHE A 102 21.75 24.90 18.68
CA PHE A 102 23.00 25.57 18.36
C PHE A 102 22.85 27.10 18.29
N ILE A 103 21.65 27.64 18.00
CA ILE A 103 21.39 29.06 17.74
C ILE A 103 20.77 29.81 18.94
N ILE A 104 20.31 29.11 19.97
CA ILE A 104 19.78 29.74 21.19
C ILE A 104 20.68 30.86 21.76
N PRO A 105 22.04 30.85 21.64
CA PRO A 105 22.87 31.94 22.12
C PRO A 105 22.97 33.18 21.16
N ILE A 106 22.49 33.08 19.91
CA ILE A 106 22.61 34.16 18.91
C ILE A 106 21.29 34.92 18.80
N SER A 107 21.35 36.25 18.97
CA SER A 107 20.25 37.20 19.11
C SER A 107 18.93 36.86 18.41
N LYS A 108 17.82 36.96 19.15
CA LYS A 108 16.43 36.59 18.80
C LYS A 108 15.90 37.06 17.44
N SER A 109 16.47 38.13 16.86
CA SER A 109 15.92 38.77 15.64
C SER A 109 16.26 38.01 14.35
N TYR A 110 17.45 37.42 14.25
CA TYR A 110 17.89 36.67 13.05
C TYR A 110 17.39 35.25 13.03
N LEU A 111 17.02 34.70 14.17
CA LEU A 111 16.54 33.35 14.33
C LEU A 111 15.19 33.11 13.63
N LEU A 112 14.28 34.07 13.77
CA LEU A 112 12.92 33.98 13.20
C LEU A 112 12.92 34.01 11.66
N THR A 113 13.78 34.83 11.07
CA THR A 113 13.89 34.96 9.61
C THR A 113 14.54 33.73 8.98
N LEU A 114 15.55 33.16 9.62
CA LEU A 114 16.24 31.96 9.13
C LEU A 114 15.33 30.71 9.22
N LEU A 115 14.55 30.59 10.29
CA LEU A 115 13.54 29.53 10.46
C LEU A 115 12.45 29.59 9.39
N ALA A 116 11.96 30.76 9.07
CA ALA A 116 10.95 30.96 8.03
C ALA A 116 11.50 30.55 6.64
N VAL A 117 12.74 30.91 6.34
CA VAL A 117 13.39 30.59 5.05
C VAL A 117 13.63 29.09 4.91
N THR A 118 14.09 28.39 5.97
CA THR A 118 14.32 26.93 5.91
C THR A 118 13.01 26.14 5.79
N LEU A 119 11.94 26.60 6.43
CA LEU A 119 10.60 26.01 6.30
C LEU A 119 10.07 26.15 4.87
N VAL A 120 10.22 27.31 4.26
CA VAL A 120 9.78 27.57 2.87
C VAL A 120 10.57 26.71 1.87
N ILE A 121 11.88 26.59 2.02
CA ILE A 121 12.74 25.76 1.15
C ILE A 121 12.41 24.28 1.30
N SER A 122 12.15 23.80 2.51
CA SER A 122 11.78 22.41 2.77
C SER A 122 10.43 22.03 2.14
N THR A 123 9.43 22.91 2.25
CA THR A 123 8.09 22.68 1.68
C THR A 123 8.07 22.78 0.16
N THR A 124 8.84 23.70 -0.44
CA THR A 124 8.94 23.83 -1.90
C THR A 124 9.71 22.67 -2.54
N GLY A 125 10.74 22.13 -1.88
CA GLY A 125 11.46 20.95 -2.34
C GLY A 125 10.58 19.69 -2.41
N TYR A 126 9.56 19.59 -1.56
CA TYR A 126 8.62 18.47 -1.51
C TYR A 126 7.52 18.52 -2.58
N ILE A 127 7.19 19.73 -3.08
CA ILE A 127 6.14 19.92 -4.11
C ILE A 127 6.71 19.67 -5.52
N LEU A 128 8.05 19.72 -5.68
CA LEU A 128 8.74 19.60 -6.97
C LEU A 128 9.30 18.21 -7.27
N VAL A 129 9.12 17.23 -6.38
CA VAL A 129 9.48 15.80 -6.55
C VAL A 129 8.23 14.93 -6.56
#